data_fb842b004dcef21d152d438d5bf6589a
#
_entry.id   fb842b004dcef21d152d438d5bf6589a
#
_cell.length_a   1.000
_cell.length_b   1.000
_cell.length_c   1.000
_cell.angle_alpha   90.00
_cell.angle_beta   90.00
_cell.angle_gamma   90.00
#
_symmetry.space_group_name_H-M   'P 1'
#
loop_
_entity.id
_entity.type
_entity.pdbx_description
1 polymer ?
#
loop_
_entity_poly.entity_id
_entity_poly.type
_entity_poly.pdbx_seq_one_letter_code
_entity_poly.pdbx_strand_id
1 'polypeptide(L)'
;MMKKLPLGVSLAVFGLSGSALSLGQVPDLVNALDAGGRTMGAGGAFYATDANTYSALSNPANLGFINSSQFGIAFRNLPTSRQRVTGSFTNRTFNGEEFFGKRAITHVGYATPVATGTIGLSFTTGGYLRNQQAGTGLANGQLRVDNYFEETISQTDFFTISYGRNSGQTNYGFGIVVANQYIKNESNLTIVDPQTNQTVGTQQSNVSGNGTGLGAVVGISHTPVNNPDLNVSFSLRTPISLEGNTSTEAIYDRVPGKATLGLAMRTDGRFGSDDFMVYGFQADYYFGGQSNRVIPRKNHLVLGGGLEYNLFKFDARWPIRFGVQMAPSGGAGFDERNALTFGLGYRPYSNKYAVDLNFASPTGGGPVDMSLGITYAVGGVK
;
A
#
# COMPACT_ATOMS: atom_id res chain seq x y z
N MET A 1 -35.85 -43.60 -8.70
CA MET A 1 -35.61 -43.21 -10.09
C MET A 1 -34.80 -41.91 -10.09
N MET A 2 -33.48 -42.02 -10.08
CA MET A 2 -32.58 -40.85 -10.08
C MET A 2 -32.64 -40.19 -11.46
N LYS A 3 -33.27 -38.99 -11.56
CA LYS A 3 -33.17 -38.18 -12.76
C LYS A 3 -31.72 -37.69 -12.86
N LYS A 4 -31.03 -38.13 -13.93
CA LYS A 4 -29.71 -37.64 -14.30
C LYS A 4 -29.81 -36.14 -14.54
N LEU A 5 -29.11 -35.31 -13.74
CA LEU A 5 -28.93 -33.89 -14.03
C LEU A 5 -28.32 -33.76 -15.44
N PRO A 6 -28.83 -32.86 -16.28
CA PRO A 6 -28.26 -32.69 -17.61
C PRO A 6 -26.82 -32.17 -17.47
N LEU A 7 -25.91 -32.83 -18.18
CA LEU A 7 -24.46 -32.55 -18.19
C LEU A 7 -24.10 -31.05 -18.43
N GLY A 8 -25.03 -30.31 -19.05
CA GLY A 8 -24.89 -28.89 -19.33
C GLY A 8 -24.87 -27.97 -18.09
N VAL A 9 -25.53 -28.38 -16.99
CA VAL A 9 -25.55 -27.57 -15.75
C VAL A 9 -24.22 -27.67 -15.00
N SER A 10 -23.58 -28.85 -15.06
CA SER A 10 -22.26 -29.08 -14.47
C SER A 10 -21.15 -28.29 -15.16
N LEU A 11 -21.21 -28.11 -16.49
CA LEU A 11 -20.21 -27.33 -17.23
C LEU A 11 -20.35 -25.81 -17.01
N ALA A 12 -21.58 -25.32 -16.86
CA ALA A 12 -21.81 -23.88 -16.59
C ALA A 12 -21.30 -23.47 -15.22
N VAL A 13 -21.33 -24.35 -14.22
CA VAL A 13 -20.81 -24.09 -12.87
C VAL A 13 -19.28 -24.14 -12.86
N PHE A 14 -18.65 -25.02 -13.63
CA PHE A 14 -17.19 -25.12 -13.72
C PHE A 14 -16.54 -23.97 -14.51
N GLY A 15 -17.23 -23.39 -15.48
CA GLY A 15 -16.71 -22.29 -16.29
C GLY A 15 -16.72 -20.93 -15.58
N LEU A 16 -17.46 -20.80 -14.47
CA LEU A 16 -17.64 -19.53 -13.76
C LEU A 16 -16.73 -19.38 -12.54
N SER A 17 -16.12 -20.46 -12.06
CA SER A 17 -15.19 -20.40 -10.93
C SER A 17 -13.82 -19.80 -11.26
N GLY A 18 -13.51 -19.60 -12.55
CA GLY A 18 -12.23 -19.03 -13.01
C GLY A 18 -12.27 -17.55 -13.43
N SER A 19 -13.45 -16.91 -13.47
CA SER A 19 -13.56 -15.60 -14.13
C SER A 19 -14.27 -14.50 -13.37
N ALA A 20 -14.65 -14.72 -12.14
CA ALA A 20 -15.34 -13.68 -11.36
C ALA A 20 -14.45 -13.03 -10.29
N LEU A 21 -13.21 -12.69 -10.63
CA LEU A 21 -12.65 -11.48 -10.07
C LEU A 21 -13.51 -10.34 -10.60
N SER A 22 -14.33 -9.73 -9.74
CA SER A 22 -15.00 -8.50 -10.12
C SER A 22 -13.88 -7.52 -10.46
N LEU A 23 -13.69 -7.26 -11.76
CA LEU A 23 -12.59 -6.45 -12.29
C LEU A 23 -12.54 -5.03 -11.71
N GLY A 24 -13.61 -4.58 -11.04
CA GLY A 24 -13.67 -3.30 -10.35
C GLY A 24 -12.90 -3.21 -9.03
N GLN A 25 -12.25 -4.29 -8.56
CA GLN A 25 -11.65 -4.32 -7.22
C GLN A 25 -10.31 -5.04 -7.17
N VAL A 26 -9.57 -5.07 -8.26
CA VAL A 26 -8.20 -5.59 -8.23
C VAL A 26 -7.34 -4.65 -7.41
N PRO A 27 -6.63 -5.16 -6.40
CA PRO A 27 -5.81 -4.32 -5.56
C PRO A 27 -4.72 -3.65 -6.37
N ASP A 28 -4.52 -2.39 -6.14
CA ASP A 28 -3.27 -1.77 -6.51
C ASP A 28 -2.17 -2.37 -5.63
N LEU A 29 -1.36 -3.26 -6.22
CA LEU A 29 -0.27 -3.96 -5.54
C LEU A 29 0.79 -3.03 -4.95
N VAL A 30 0.78 -1.77 -5.35
CA VAL A 30 1.78 -0.77 -4.99
C VAL A 30 1.08 0.50 -4.54
N ASN A 31 0.03 0.34 -3.78
CA ASN A 31 -0.66 1.48 -3.22
C ASN A 31 0.24 2.17 -2.18
N ALA A 32 -0.03 3.43 -1.90
CA ALA A 32 0.62 4.30 -0.92
C ALA A 32 0.75 3.72 0.52
N LEU A 33 0.61 2.39 0.68
CA LEU A 33 0.87 1.67 1.92
C LEU A 33 2.36 1.65 2.27
N ASP A 34 3.24 1.72 1.28
CA ASP A 34 4.67 1.88 1.52
C ASP A 34 5.06 3.28 2.00
N ALA A 35 4.10 4.22 1.96
CA ALA A 35 4.22 5.55 2.53
C ALA A 35 3.72 5.54 3.97
N GLY A 36 4.59 5.25 4.91
CA GLY A 36 4.26 5.29 6.33
C GLY A 36 4.58 6.61 7.02
N GLY A 37 4.15 6.70 8.27
CA GLY A 37 4.54 7.80 9.16
C GLY A 37 4.19 9.18 8.61
N ARG A 38 5.17 10.09 8.63
CA ARG A 38 5.06 11.48 8.18
C ARG A 38 4.47 11.63 6.77
N THR A 39 4.87 10.76 5.88
CA THR A 39 4.53 10.81 4.45
C THR A 39 3.03 10.69 4.20
N MET A 40 2.35 9.77 4.89
CA MET A 40 0.90 9.57 4.72
C MET A 40 0.10 10.82 5.11
N GLY A 41 0.44 11.45 6.24
CA GLY A 41 -0.27 12.64 6.71
C GLY A 41 -0.11 13.87 5.81
N ALA A 42 0.86 13.84 4.91
CA ALA A 42 1.18 14.91 3.97
C ALA A 42 0.95 14.52 2.50
N GLY A 43 -0.02 13.65 2.22
CA GLY A 43 -0.41 13.29 0.84
C GLY A 43 0.66 12.54 0.04
N GLY A 44 1.59 11.86 0.69
CA GLY A 44 2.72 11.22 0.03
C GLY A 44 3.92 12.13 -0.22
N ALA A 45 3.82 13.42 0.06
CA ALA A 45 4.77 14.45 -0.37
C ALA A 45 6.22 14.27 0.13
N PHE A 46 6.44 13.50 1.17
CA PHE A 46 7.77 13.34 1.77
C PHE A 46 8.39 11.94 1.56
N TYR A 47 7.78 11.09 0.74
CA TYR A 47 8.25 9.72 0.54
C TYR A 47 9.73 9.63 0.10
N ALA A 48 10.14 10.46 -0.86
CA ALA A 48 11.51 10.48 -1.37
C ALA A 48 12.47 11.37 -0.58
N THR A 49 11.97 12.27 0.28
CA THR A 49 12.79 13.28 0.98
C THR A 49 12.92 13.03 2.48
N ASP A 50 12.14 12.13 3.06
CA ASP A 50 12.14 11.86 4.50
C ASP A 50 13.31 10.93 4.89
N ALA A 51 13.98 11.22 6.02
CA ALA A 51 15.12 10.47 6.53
C ALA A 51 14.72 9.70 7.80
N ASN A 52 14.33 8.45 7.62
CA ASN A 52 13.95 7.53 8.69
C ASN A 52 14.13 6.08 8.26
N THR A 53 13.60 5.11 9.02
CA THR A 53 13.73 3.68 8.71
C THR A 53 13.02 3.25 7.43
N TYR A 54 12.02 4.00 6.93
CA TYR A 54 11.38 3.75 5.64
C TYR A 54 12.30 4.05 4.46
N SER A 55 13.32 4.88 4.67
CA SER A 55 14.26 5.27 3.60
C SER A 55 14.97 4.08 2.99
N ALA A 56 15.10 2.95 3.71
CA ALA A 56 15.66 1.74 3.15
C ALA A 56 14.93 1.29 1.86
N LEU A 57 13.60 1.47 1.79
CA LEU A 57 12.79 1.14 0.63
C LEU A 57 12.47 2.37 -0.24
N SER A 58 12.15 3.50 0.39
CA SER A 58 11.65 4.67 -0.33
C SER A 58 12.73 5.42 -1.11
N ASN A 59 13.82 5.75 -0.44
CA ASN A 59 15.00 6.39 -1.02
C ASN A 59 16.23 6.11 -0.17
N PRO A 60 17.06 5.13 -0.49
CA PRO A 60 18.20 4.76 0.33
C PRO A 60 19.25 5.88 0.50
N ALA A 61 19.28 6.88 -0.38
CA ALA A 61 20.15 8.05 -0.20
C ALA A 61 19.87 8.80 1.12
N ASN A 62 18.61 8.82 1.56
CA ASN A 62 18.22 9.51 2.79
C ASN A 62 18.71 8.83 4.07
N LEU A 63 19.12 7.57 4.00
CA LEU A 63 19.85 6.92 5.11
C LEU A 63 21.12 7.70 5.45
N GLY A 64 21.76 8.36 4.47
CA GLY A 64 22.94 9.19 4.69
C GLY A 64 22.73 10.39 5.62
N PHE A 65 21.49 10.79 5.88
CA PHE A 65 21.15 11.85 6.86
C PHE A 65 20.97 11.31 8.29
N ILE A 66 20.97 10.00 8.49
CA ILE A 66 20.74 9.36 9.80
C ILE A 66 22.05 9.29 10.57
N ASN A 67 22.16 10.04 11.67
CA ASN A 67 23.36 10.19 12.48
C ASN A 67 23.35 9.32 13.76
N SER A 68 22.24 8.67 14.08
CA SER A 68 22.10 7.77 15.23
C SER A 68 21.30 6.53 14.81
N SER A 69 21.54 5.40 15.49
CA SER A 69 20.76 4.21 15.24
C SER A 69 19.29 4.45 15.54
N GLN A 70 18.40 4.02 14.67
CA GLN A 70 16.95 4.21 14.78
C GLN A 70 16.22 2.90 14.58
N PHE A 71 15.17 2.70 15.37
CA PHE A 71 14.18 1.65 15.19
C PHE A 71 12.84 2.29 14.88
N GLY A 72 12.13 1.79 13.88
CA GLY A 72 10.82 2.27 13.47
C GLY A 72 9.80 1.15 13.41
N ILE A 73 8.58 1.40 13.87
CA ILE A 73 7.44 0.51 13.72
C ILE A 73 6.21 1.32 13.33
N ALA A 74 5.38 0.78 12.43
CA ALA A 74 4.09 1.37 12.13
C ALA A 74 2.97 0.36 12.13
N PHE A 75 1.83 0.83 12.61
CA PHE A 75 0.57 0.14 12.62
C PHE A 75 -0.38 0.86 11.68
N ARG A 76 -1.17 0.12 10.93
CA ARG A 76 -2.14 0.69 10.02
C ARG A 76 -3.46 -0.08 10.10
N ASN A 77 -4.55 0.64 9.88
CA ASN A 77 -5.87 0.04 9.73
C ASN A 77 -6.06 -0.25 8.25
N LEU A 78 -5.83 -1.51 7.84
CA LEU A 78 -5.91 -1.91 6.45
C LEU A 78 -7.38 -2.04 6.02
N PRO A 79 -7.80 -1.40 4.91
CA PRO A 79 -9.19 -1.39 4.50
C PRO A 79 -9.64 -2.80 4.08
N THR A 80 -10.84 -3.17 4.52
CA THR A 80 -11.55 -4.36 4.07
C THR A 80 -12.93 -3.92 3.60
N SER A 81 -13.34 -4.34 2.41
CA SER A 81 -14.68 -4.10 1.91
C SER A 81 -15.53 -5.37 1.98
N ARG A 82 -16.82 -5.20 2.28
CA ARG A 82 -17.83 -6.24 2.17
C ARG A 82 -19.00 -5.71 1.36
N GLN A 83 -19.38 -6.46 0.34
CA GLN A 83 -20.50 -6.12 -0.53
C GLN A 83 -21.58 -7.18 -0.47
N ARG A 84 -22.83 -6.74 -0.45
CA ARG A 84 -23.96 -7.63 -0.60
C ARG A 84 -24.25 -7.84 -2.09
N VAL A 85 -24.32 -9.10 -2.49
CA VAL A 85 -24.64 -9.48 -3.86
C VAL A 85 -26.12 -9.82 -3.97
N THR A 86 -26.79 -9.26 -4.99
CA THR A 86 -28.19 -9.52 -5.33
C THR A 86 -28.33 -9.76 -6.84
N GLY A 87 -29.52 -10.14 -7.30
CA GLY A 87 -29.80 -10.39 -8.71
C GLY A 87 -29.63 -11.85 -9.11
N SER A 88 -29.06 -12.10 -10.29
CA SER A 88 -28.76 -13.45 -10.73
C SER A 88 -27.28 -13.78 -10.55
N PHE A 89 -26.94 -15.06 -10.48
CA PHE A 89 -25.55 -15.51 -10.33
C PHE A 89 -24.66 -15.07 -11.51
N THR A 90 -25.23 -14.91 -12.69
CA THR A 90 -24.56 -14.47 -13.92
C THR A 90 -24.59 -12.96 -14.12
N ASN A 91 -25.59 -12.25 -13.55
CA ASN A 91 -25.72 -10.81 -13.63
C ASN A 91 -25.95 -10.26 -12.22
N ARG A 92 -24.83 -10.04 -11.54
CA ARG A 92 -24.79 -9.65 -10.13
C ARG A 92 -24.94 -8.14 -10.00
N THR A 93 -25.71 -7.73 -9.00
CA THR A 93 -25.75 -6.34 -8.53
C THR A 93 -25.12 -6.28 -7.16
N PHE A 94 -24.17 -5.37 -6.99
CA PHE A 94 -23.49 -5.16 -5.72
C PHE A 94 -24.18 -4.01 -4.99
N ASN A 95 -24.69 -4.30 -3.79
CA ASN A 95 -25.42 -3.33 -2.98
C ASN A 95 -24.80 -3.21 -1.60
N GLY A 96 -24.68 -1.98 -1.14
CA GLY A 96 -24.19 -1.66 0.19
C GLY A 96 -22.73 -2.10 0.36
N GLU A 97 -21.85 -1.16 0.53
CA GLU A 97 -20.46 -1.46 0.84
C GLU A 97 -20.22 -1.14 2.31
N GLU A 98 -19.89 -2.16 3.09
CA GLU A 98 -19.47 -2.02 4.48
C GLU A 98 -17.95 -2.05 4.53
N PHE A 99 -17.36 -1.06 5.20
CA PHE A 99 -15.93 -1.00 5.41
C PHE A 99 -15.57 -1.34 6.85
N PHE A 100 -14.61 -2.21 7.01
CA PHE A 100 -14.00 -2.47 8.30
C PHE A 100 -12.49 -2.60 8.14
N GLY A 101 -11.75 -2.28 9.19
CA GLY A 101 -10.31 -2.30 9.14
C GLY A 101 -9.72 -3.54 9.79
N LYS A 102 -8.66 -4.08 9.18
CA LYS A 102 -7.76 -5.02 9.83
C LYS A 102 -6.56 -4.25 10.37
N ARG A 103 -6.35 -4.24 11.68
CA ARG A 103 -5.13 -3.67 12.27
C ARG A 103 -3.95 -4.58 11.96
N ALA A 104 -2.90 -4.01 11.41
CA ALA A 104 -1.69 -4.74 11.08
C ALA A 104 -0.44 -3.89 11.33
N ILE A 105 0.68 -4.55 11.60
CA ILE A 105 2.00 -3.95 11.53
C ILE A 105 2.35 -3.87 10.04
N THR A 106 2.54 -2.66 9.53
CA THR A 106 2.84 -2.42 8.11
C THR A 106 4.29 -2.01 7.87
N HIS A 107 5.02 -1.69 8.94
CA HIS A 107 6.44 -1.39 8.84
C HIS A 107 7.16 -1.79 10.13
N VAL A 108 8.32 -2.40 9.95
CA VAL A 108 9.36 -2.55 10.98
C VAL A 108 10.68 -2.25 10.31
N GLY A 109 11.45 -1.32 10.86
CA GLY A 109 12.71 -0.92 10.28
C GLY A 109 13.79 -0.62 11.32
N TYR A 110 15.02 -0.80 10.90
CA TYR A 110 16.21 -0.44 11.67
C TYR A 110 17.21 0.22 10.76
N ALA A 111 17.78 1.33 11.21
CA ALA A 111 18.85 2.02 10.49
C ALA A 111 19.99 2.32 11.47
N THR A 112 21.21 2.05 11.07
CA THR A 112 22.39 2.28 11.92
C THR A 112 23.55 2.86 11.14
N PRO A 113 24.15 3.97 11.63
CA PRO A 113 25.37 4.50 11.07
C PRO A 113 26.52 3.49 11.17
N VAL A 114 27.32 3.43 10.11
CA VAL A 114 28.58 2.70 10.02
C VAL A 114 29.68 3.67 9.58
N ALA A 115 30.94 3.24 9.55
CA ALA A 115 32.09 4.12 9.31
C ALA A 115 31.98 5.00 8.05
N THR A 116 31.31 4.54 6.99
CA THR A 116 31.23 5.22 5.69
C THR A 116 29.85 5.67 5.27
N GLY A 117 28.81 5.40 6.07
CA GLY A 117 27.41 5.71 5.74
C GLY A 117 26.44 5.10 6.74
N THR A 118 25.26 4.74 6.31
CA THR A 118 24.23 4.12 7.14
C THR A 118 23.63 2.90 6.45
N ILE A 119 23.50 1.81 7.19
CA ILE A 119 22.79 0.61 6.74
C ILE A 119 21.35 0.69 7.26
N GLY A 120 20.39 0.41 6.38
CA GLY A 120 18.97 0.30 6.70
C GLY A 120 18.45 -1.09 6.39
N LEU A 121 17.62 -1.61 7.30
CA LEU A 121 16.87 -2.86 7.15
C LEU A 121 15.40 -2.54 7.33
N SER A 122 14.52 -3.01 6.45
CA SER A 122 13.09 -2.80 6.64
C SER A 122 12.26 -3.97 6.14
N PHE A 123 11.15 -4.19 6.85
CA PHE A 123 9.97 -4.89 6.37
C PHE A 123 8.87 -3.86 6.17
N THR A 124 8.24 -3.84 5.01
CA THR A 124 7.17 -2.85 4.71
C THR A 124 6.09 -3.50 3.86
N THR A 125 4.83 -3.42 4.31
CA THR A 125 3.69 -3.81 3.49
C THR A 125 3.42 -2.71 2.46
N GLY A 126 3.58 -3.03 1.18
CA GLY A 126 3.42 -2.09 0.07
C GLY A 126 2.01 -2.07 -0.52
N GLY A 127 1.26 -3.14 -0.41
CA GLY A 127 -0.11 -3.23 -0.90
C GLY A 127 -0.94 -4.22 -0.11
N TYR A 128 -2.22 -3.90 0.11
CA TYR A 128 -3.18 -4.79 0.76
C TYR A 128 -4.58 -4.58 0.22
N LEU A 129 -5.26 -5.66 -0.08
CA LEU A 129 -6.70 -5.70 -0.31
C LEU A 129 -7.31 -6.89 0.38
N ARG A 130 -8.48 -6.69 0.96
CA ARG A 130 -9.41 -7.75 1.33
C ARG A 130 -10.80 -7.34 0.89
N ASN A 131 -11.37 -8.13 -0.03
CA ASN A 131 -12.72 -7.93 -0.50
C ASN A 131 -13.56 -9.16 -0.19
N GLN A 132 -14.75 -8.94 0.36
CA GLN A 132 -15.73 -9.98 0.65
C GLN A 132 -17.02 -9.68 -0.09
N GLN A 133 -17.58 -10.68 -0.72
CA GLN A 133 -18.89 -10.64 -1.37
C GLN A 133 -19.77 -11.73 -0.77
N ALA A 134 -20.98 -11.38 -0.39
CA ALA A 134 -21.92 -12.35 0.19
C ALA A 134 -23.34 -12.12 -0.36
N GLY A 135 -24.06 -13.19 -0.59
CA GLY A 135 -25.42 -13.12 -1.10
C GLY A 135 -26.22 -14.39 -0.83
N THR A 136 -27.53 -14.29 -0.93
CA THR A 136 -28.43 -15.41 -0.82
C THR A 136 -29.60 -15.23 -1.78
N GLY A 137 -30.18 -16.33 -2.26
CA GLY A 137 -31.32 -16.27 -3.16
C GLY A 137 -31.00 -15.84 -4.57
N LEU A 138 -29.74 -15.96 -5.03
CA LEU A 138 -29.34 -15.56 -6.38
C LEU A 138 -29.93 -16.53 -7.41
N ALA A 139 -30.65 -16.00 -8.41
CA ALA A 139 -31.20 -16.82 -9.50
C ALA A 139 -30.07 -17.42 -10.35
N ASN A 140 -30.16 -18.71 -10.67
CA ASN A 140 -29.23 -19.41 -11.55
C ASN A 140 -30.02 -20.36 -12.49
N GLY A 141 -30.63 -19.78 -13.50
CA GLY A 141 -31.61 -20.49 -14.35
C GLY A 141 -32.84 -20.95 -13.54
N GLN A 142 -33.10 -22.25 -13.53
CA GLN A 142 -34.18 -22.86 -12.74
C GLN A 142 -33.78 -23.15 -11.28
N LEU A 143 -32.51 -22.90 -10.92
CA LEU A 143 -31.96 -23.15 -9.59
C LEU A 143 -31.72 -21.83 -8.87
N ARG A 144 -31.49 -21.91 -7.56
CA ARG A 144 -31.16 -20.78 -6.69
C ARG A 144 -29.79 -21.01 -6.06
N VAL A 145 -28.98 -19.98 -5.95
CA VAL A 145 -27.73 -20.02 -5.20
C VAL A 145 -27.95 -19.37 -3.84
N ASP A 146 -27.79 -20.16 -2.80
CA ASP A 146 -27.82 -19.71 -1.41
C ASP A 146 -26.40 -19.77 -0.81
N ASN A 147 -26.19 -19.03 0.29
CA ASN A 147 -24.92 -18.98 1.00
C ASN A 147 -23.71 -18.65 0.10
N TYR A 148 -23.95 -17.79 -0.93
CA TYR A 148 -22.85 -17.31 -1.74
C TYR A 148 -21.90 -16.46 -0.86
N PHE A 149 -20.66 -16.86 -0.85
CA PHE A 149 -19.57 -16.13 -0.20
C PHE A 149 -18.34 -16.23 -1.10
N GLU A 150 -17.69 -15.10 -1.32
CA GLU A 150 -16.40 -15.01 -2.00
C GLU A 150 -15.52 -14.03 -1.25
N GLU A 151 -14.28 -14.44 -0.98
CA GLU A 151 -13.27 -13.60 -0.35
C GLU A 151 -11.99 -13.59 -1.19
N THR A 152 -11.53 -12.39 -1.51
CA THR A 152 -10.22 -12.20 -2.15
C THR A 152 -9.33 -11.41 -1.20
N ILE A 153 -8.14 -11.94 -0.93
CA ILE A 153 -7.07 -11.26 -0.18
C ILE A 153 -5.87 -11.16 -1.09
N SER A 154 -5.27 -9.99 -1.13
CA SER A 154 -3.97 -9.76 -1.77
C SER A 154 -3.11 -8.89 -0.88
N GLN A 155 -1.86 -9.27 -0.67
CA GLN A 155 -0.90 -8.54 0.15
C GLN A 155 0.47 -8.61 -0.51
N THR A 156 1.14 -7.46 -0.58
CA THR A 156 2.53 -7.37 -1.06
C THR A 156 3.40 -6.80 0.03
N ASP A 157 4.42 -7.55 0.42
CA ASP A 157 5.38 -7.17 1.44
C ASP A 157 6.78 -7.03 0.82
N PHE A 158 7.54 -6.06 1.30
CA PHE A 158 8.91 -5.81 0.90
C PHE A 158 9.85 -6.01 2.08
N PHE A 159 10.87 -6.83 1.87
CA PHE A 159 12.05 -6.90 2.73
C PHE A 159 13.19 -6.19 2.03
N THR A 160 13.79 -5.21 2.69
CA THR A 160 14.81 -4.38 2.07
C THR A 160 16.04 -4.28 2.95
N ILE A 161 17.19 -4.40 2.30
CA ILE A 161 18.50 -4.09 2.87
C ILE A 161 19.13 -3.00 2.01
N SER A 162 19.52 -1.89 2.62
CA SER A 162 20.01 -0.73 1.88
C SER A 162 21.19 -0.07 2.59
N TYR A 163 22.00 0.60 1.80
CA TYR A 163 23.08 1.43 2.25
C TYR A 163 22.94 2.84 1.67
N GLY A 164 23.11 3.85 2.53
CA GLY A 164 23.13 5.25 2.13
C GLY A 164 24.38 5.96 2.65
N ARG A 165 24.93 6.84 1.83
CA ARG A 165 26.14 7.60 2.15
C ARG A 165 25.93 9.08 1.95
N ASN A 166 26.38 9.86 2.93
CA ASN A 166 26.48 11.31 2.79
C ASN A 166 27.80 11.68 2.06
N SER A 167 27.71 12.53 1.06
CA SER A 167 28.85 13.08 0.33
C SER A 167 28.67 14.59 0.19
N GLY A 168 28.71 15.31 1.31
CA GLY A 168 28.51 16.75 1.36
C GLY A 168 27.04 17.12 1.07
N GLN A 169 26.80 17.81 -0.04
CA GLN A 169 25.47 18.25 -0.42
C GLN A 169 24.62 17.15 -1.09
N THR A 170 25.25 16.06 -1.49
CA THR A 170 24.59 14.99 -2.23
C THR A 170 24.76 13.68 -1.51
N ASN A 171 23.64 13.02 -1.26
CA ASN A 171 23.60 11.68 -0.72
C ASN A 171 23.31 10.69 -1.84
N TYR A 172 23.87 9.51 -1.73
CA TYR A 172 23.66 8.39 -2.64
C TYR A 172 23.28 7.16 -1.84
N GLY A 173 22.46 6.32 -2.41
CA GLY A 173 22.10 5.08 -1.78
C GLY A 173 21.65 4.01 -2.76
N PHE A 174 21.76 2.77 -2.31
CA PHE A 174 21.32 1.59 -3.05
C PHE A 174 20.84 0.52 -2.08
N GLY A 175 20.02 -0.39 -2.57
CA GLY A 175 19.52 -1.50 -1.76
C GLY A 175 19.00 -2.64 -2.62
N ILE A 176 18.85 -3.78 -1.96
CA ILE A 176 18.23 -4.99 -2.50
C ILE A 176 16.85 -5.11 -1.88
N VAL A 177 15.87 -5.43 -2.70
CA VAL A 177 14.46 -5.54 -2.32
C VAL A 177 13.98 -6.95 -2.66
N VAL A 178 13.50 -7.67 -1.67
CA VAL A 178 12.75 -8.92 -1.86
C VAL A 178 11.28 -8.58 -1.73
N ALA A 179 10.51 -8.80 -2.78
CA ALA A 179 9.06 -8.69 -2.74
C ALA A 179 8.45 -10.08 -2.51
N ASN A 180 7.50 -10.16 -1.59
CA ASN A 180 6.67 -11.34 -1.39
C ASN A 180 5.21 -10.95 -1.56
N GLN A 181 4.50 -11.65 -2.45
CA GLN A 181 3.09 -11.45 -2.66
C GLN A 181 2.30 -12.68 -2.25
N TYR A 182 1.28 -12.46 -1.42
CA TYR A 182 0.29 -13.44 -1.03
C TYR A 182 -1.04 -13.13 -1.68
N ILE A 183 -1.65 -14.14 -2.28
CA ILE A 183 -3.01 -14.09 -2.83
C ILE A 183 -3.80 -15.26 -2.28
N LYS A 184 -5.03 -14.99 -1.84
CA LYS A 184 -6.03 -15.99 -1.48
C LYS A 184 -7.35 -15.65 -2.16
N ASN A 185 -7.96 -16.62 -2.79
CA ASN A 185 -9.34 -16.55 -3.25
C ASN A 185 -10.10 -17.76 -2.67
N GLU A 186 -11.12 -17.48 -1.90
CA GLU A 186 -12.00 -18.47 -1.29
C GLU A 186 -13.43 -18.21 -1.74
N SER A 187 -14.11 -19.24 -2.22
CA SER A 187 -15.51 -19.15 -2.57
C SER A 187 -16.29 -20.34 -2.01
N ASN A 188 -17.51 -20.07 -1.58
CA ASN A 188 -18.46 -21.07 -1.09
C ASN A 188 -19.85 -20.71 -1.59
N LEU A 189 -20.58 -21.70 -2.10
CA LEU A 189 -21.97 -21.53 -2.51
C LEU A 189 -22.75 -22.84 -2.34
N THR A 190 -24.05 -22.69 -2.14
CA THR A 190 -25.00 -23.80 -2.05
C THR A 190 -26.03 -23.63 -3.17
N ILE A 191 -26.23 -24.69 -3.97
CA ILE A 191 -27.22 -24.72 -5.04
C ILE A 191 -28.47 -25.41 -4.51
N VAL A 192 -29.61 -24.74 -4.63
CA VAL A 192 -30.89 -25.18 -4.10
C VAL A 192 -31.93 -25.23 -5.22
N ASP A 193 -32.74 -26.28 -5.22
CA ASP A 193 -33.96 -26.32 -6.04
C ASP A 193 -35.03 -25.45 -5.39
N PRO A 194 -35.48 -24.36 -6.01
CA PRO A 194 -36.45 -23.45 -5.40
C PRO A 194 -37.84 -24.04 -5.24
N GLN A 195 -38.18 -25.14 -5.94
CA GLN A 195 -39.49 -25.82 -5.84
C GLN A 195 -39.56 -26.72 -4.61
N THR A 196 -38.47 -27.43 -4.35
CA THR A 196 -38.40 -28.41 -3.25
C THR A 196 -37.65 -27.90 -2.03
N ASN A 197 -36.95 -26.77 -2.13
CA ASN A 197 -35.99 -26.26 -1.16
C ASN A 197 -34.91 -27.25 -0.77
N GLN A 198 -34.62 -28.24 -1.62
CA GLN A 198 -33.57 -29.22 -1.39
C GLN A 198 -32.23 -28.72 -1.94
N THR A 199 -31.18 -28.96 -1.20
CA THR A 199 -29.82 -28.73 -1.68
C THR A 199 -29.50 -29.72 -2.79
N VAL A 200 -29.22 -29.19 -3.98
CA VAL A 200 -28.84 -29.95 -5.15
C VAL A 200 -27.31 -30.15 -5.21
N GLY A 201 -26.58 -29.19 -4.64
CA GLY A 201 -25.13 -29.28 -4.59
C GLY A 201 -24.50 -28.15 -3.76
N THR A 202 -23.27 -28.37 -3.35
CA THR A 202 -22.41 -27.35 -2.74
C THR A 202 -21.13 -27.26 -3.52
N GLN A 203 -20.61 -26.05 -3.69
CA GLN A 203 -19.31 -25.84 -4.29
C GLN A 203 -18.44 -25.02 -3.34
N GLN A 204 -17.23 -25.49 -3.12
CA GLN A 204 -16.21 -24.78 -2.36
C GLN A 204 -14.94 -24.72 -3.21
N SER A 205 -14.31 -23.56 -3.23
CA SER A 205 -12.99 -23.37 -3.83
C SER A 205 -12.13 -22.56 -2.88
N ASN A 206 -10.91 -23.01 -2.67
CA ASN A 206 -9.91 -22.28 -1.92
C ASN A 206 -8.59 -22.35 -2.69
N VAL A 207 -8.21 -21.24 -3.27
CA VAL A 207 -6.96 -21.10 -4.03
C VAL A 207 -6.11 -20.07 -3.31
N SER A 208 -4.92 -20.46 -2.92
CA SER A 208 -3.95 -19.55 -2.30
C SER A 208 -2.57 -19.76 -2.90
N GLY A 209 -1.78 -18.71 -2.93
CA GLY A 209 -0.43 -18.76 -3.45
C GLY A 209 0.44 -17.63 -2.96
N ASN A 210 1.75 -17.89 -2.99
CA ASN A 210 2.79 -16.92 -2.74
C ASN A 210 3.68 -16.80 -3.97
N GLY A 211 4.04 -15.56 -4.32
CA GLY A 211 5.06 -15.25 -5.31
C GLY A 211 6.16 -14.43 -4.67
N THR A 212 7.42 -14.78 -4.93
CA THR A 212 8.58 -14.06 -4.39
C THR A 212 9.47 -13.62 -5.52
N GLY A 213 10.06 -12.43 -5.41
CA GLY A 213 10.97 -11.90 -6.41
C GLY A 213 12.01 -10.98 -5.83
N LEU A 214 13.09 -10.79 -6.58
CA LEU A 214 14.23 -9.95 -6.23
C LEU A 214 14.29 -8.72 -7.12
N GLY A 215 14.53 -7.57 -6.51
CA GLY A 215 14.75 -6.30 -7.19
C GLY A 215 15.78 -5.44 -6.50
N ALA A 216 15.94 -4.23 -7.00
CA ALA A 216 16.85 -3.24 -6.46
C ALA A 216 16.18 -1.89 -6.30
N VAL A 217 16.71 -1.09 -5.39
CA VAL A 217 16.36 0.32 -5.22
C VAL A 217 17.64 1.16 -5.20
N VAL A 218 17.60 2.28 -5.89
CA VAL A 218 18.69 3.27 -5.89
C VAL A 218 18.11 4.64 -5.60
N GLY A 219 18.92 5.54 -5.05
CA GLY A 219 18.48 6.88 -4.74
C GLY A 219 19.58 7.91 -4.75
N ILE A 220 19.18 9.15 -4.96
CA ILE A 220 19.99 10.35 -4.80
C ILE A 220 19.16 11.42 -4.10
N SER A 221 19.81 12.20 -3.24
CA SER A 221 19.21 13.33 -2.54
C SER A 221 20.21 14.47 -2.52
N HIS A 222 19.78 15.66 -2.92
CA HIS A 222 20.65 16.83 -3.09
C HIS A 222 20.06 18.04 -2.38
N THR A 223 20.90 18.71 -1.60
CA THR A 223 20.60 19.99 -0.95
C THR A 223 21.50 21.06 -1.56
N PRO A 224 20.95 21.99 -2.38
CA PRO A 224 21.77 23.01 -3.06
C PRO A 224 22.45 23.95 -2.07
N VAL A 225 23.72 24.35 -2.35
CA VAL A 225 24.49 25.33 -1.52
C VAL A 225 23.72 26.64 -1.36
N ASN A 226 23.16 27.10 -2.47
CA ASN A 226 22.50 28.42 -2.54
C ASN A 226 21.13 28.42 -1.86
N ASN A 227 20.59 27.25 -1.56
CA ASN A 227 19.32 27.07 -0.88
C ASN A 227 19.35 25.83 0.01
N PRO A 228 19.93 25.91 1.22
CA PRO A 228 20.07 24.78 2.14
C PRO A 228 18.73 24.27 2.68
N ASP A 229 17.66 25.04 2.53
CA ASP A 229 16.31 24.68 2.93
C ASP A 229 15.57 23.84 1.88
N LEU A 230 16.12 23.72 0.68
CA LEU A 230 15.56 22.89 -0.40
C LEU A 230 16.25 21.53 -0.43
N ASN A 231 15.47 20.48 -0.43
CA ASN A 231 15.91 19.11 -0.73
C ASN A 231 15.24 18.62 -2.01
N VAL A 232 16.04 18.14 -2.95
CA VAL A 232 15.60 17.51 -4.19
C VAL A 232 16.04 16.05 -4.18
N SER A 233 15.11 15.13 -4.32
CA SER A 233 15.39 13.72 -4.20
C SER A 233 14.81 12.93 -5.35
N PHE A 234 15.55 11.92 -5.79
CA PHE A 234 15.09 10.94 -6.78
C PHE A 234 15.38 9.54 -6.27
N SER A 235 14.44 8.62 -6.48
CA SER A 235 14.65 7.20 -6.24
C SER A 235 14.05 6.36 -7.36
N LEU A 236 14.63 5.18 -7.57
CA LEU A 236 14.19 4.22 -8.57
C LEU A 236 14.21 2.81 -7.97
N ARG A 237 13.05 2.16 -7.91
CA ARG A 237 12.91 0.74 -7.62
C ARG A 237 12.60 -0.01 -8.92
N THR A 238 13.34 -1.07 -9.19
CA THR A 238 13.13 -1.90 -10.39
C THR A 238 11.79 -2.63 -10.35
N PRO A 239 11.19 -2.96 -11.50
CA PRO A 239 10.14 -3.98 -11.55
C PRO A 239 10.68 -5.30 -11.01
N ILE A 240 9.83 -6.06 -10.29
CA ILE A 240 10.19 -7.32 -9.67
C ILE A 240 9.32 -8.43 -10.25
N SER A 241 9.93 -9.35 -10.99
CA SER A 241 9.24 -10.56 -11.44
C SER A 241 9.05 -11.50 -10.27
N LEU A 242 7.86 -12.06 -10.15
CA LEU A 242 7.48 -12.95 -9.06
C LEU A 242 7.56 -14.40 -9.55
N GLU A 243 8.29 -15.22 -8.84
CA GLU A 243 8.34 -16.67 -9.02
C GLU A 243 7.54 -17.33 -7.89
N GLY A 244 6.65 -18.24 -8.22
CA GLY A 244 5.81 -18.88 -7.23
C GLY A 244 4.94 -19.98 -7.79
N ASN A 245 3.90 -20.36 -7.04
CA ASN A 245 2.97 -21.35 -7.54
C ASN A 245 2.07 -20.76 -8.65
N THR A 246 1.52 -21.64 -9.46
CA THR A 246 0.71 -21.30 -10.64
C THR A 246 -0.48 -20.38 -10.34
N SER A 247 -1.02 -20.40 -9.12
CA SER A 247 -2.14 -19.56 -8.71
C SER A 247 -1.76 -18.08 -8.59
N THR A 248 -0.55 -17.78 -8.09
CA THR A 248 -0.05 -16.41 -7.97
C THR A 248 0.35 -15.87 -9.34
N GLU A 249 1.06 -16.66 -10.13
CA GLU A 249 1.48 -16.29 -11.48
C GLU A 249 0.31 -16.06 -12.43
N ALA A 250 -0.83 -16.73 -12.21
CA ALA A 250 -2.02 -16.55 -13.03
C ALA A 250 -2.66 -15.17 -12.88
N ILE A 251 -2.46 -14.48 -11.75
CA ILE A 251 -3.09 -13.20 -11.46
C ILE A 251 -2.06 -12.07 -11.59
N TYR A 252 -0.89 -12.22 -10.97
CA TYR A 252 0.19 -11.22 -11.00
C TYR A 252 1.54 -11.91 -11.10
N ASP A 253 2.25 -11.60 -12.14
CA ASP A 253 3.60 -12.10 -12.39
C ASP A 253 4.68 -11.06 -12.06
N ARG A 254 4.27 -9.84 -11.71
CA ARG A 254 5.23 -8.74 -11.54
C ARG A 254 4.74 -7.63 -10.61
N VAL A 255 5.59 -7.21 -9.69
CA VAL A 255 5.44 -5.95 -8.95
C VAL A 255 6.01 -4.81 -9.79
N PRO A 256 5.25 -3.73 -10.03
CA PRO A 256 5.73 -2.59 -10.81
C PRO A 256 6.99 -1.97 -10.23
N GLY A 257 7.85 -1.47 -11.09
CA GLY A 257 8.89 -0.51 -10.74
C GLY A 257 8.28 0.83 -10.35
N LYS A 258 9.03 1.61 -9.58
CA LYS A 258 8.59 2.93 -9.11
C LYS A 258 9.74 3.92 -9.25
N ALA A 259 9.57 4.95 -10.08
CA ALA A 259 10.46 6.10 -10.12
C ALA A 259 9.80 7.24 -9.35
N THR A 260 10.50 7.83 -8.40
CA THR A 260 9.98 8.88 -7.52
C THR A 260 10.85 10.11 -7.60
N LEU A 261 10.23 11.26 -7.86
CA LEU A 261 10.83 12.59 -7.72
C LEU A 261 10.19 13.28 -6.51
N GLY A 262 10.99 13.74 -5.56
CA GLY A 262 10.53 14.44 -4.38
C GLY A 262 11.21 15.80 -4.22
N LEU A 263 10.44 16.78 -3.78
CA LEU A 263 10.91 18.11 -3.40
C LEU A 263 10.42 18.41 -1.98
N ALA A 264 11.29 18.91 -1.13
CA ALA A 264 10.91 19.43 0.18
C ALA A 264 11.61 20.77 0.41
N MET A 265 10.86 21.76 0.86
CA MET A 265 11.37 23.11 1.13
C MET A 265 10.94 23.54 2.53
N ARG A 266 11.91 23.90 3.35
CA ARG A 266 11.70 24.48 4.68
C ARG A 266 11.59 25.99 4.58
N THR A 267 10.72 26.57 5.40
CA THR A 267 10.60 28.02 5.61
C THR A 267 10.36 28.31 7.09
N ASP A 268 10.65 29.51 7.53
CA ASP A 268 10.36 29.93 8.90
C ASP A 268 8.86 29.87 9.20
N GLY A 269 8.54 29.55 10.45
CA GLY A 269 7.17 29.51 10.94
C GLY A 269 6.61 30.91 11.20
N ARG A 270 5.29 30.98 11.45
CA ARG A 270 4.58 32.26 11.63
C ARG A 270 4.09 32.50 13.06
N PHE A 271 4.05 31.48 13.92
CA PHE A 271 3.41 31.56 15.24
C PHE A 271 4.42 31.56 16.39
N GLY A 272 5.69 31.26 16.16
CA GLY A 272 6.75 31.27 17.13
C GLY A 272 8.12 31.42 16.49
N SER A 273 9.14 31.90 17.22
CA SER A 273 10.49 32.11 16.69
C SER A 273 11.18 30.81 16.25
N ASP A 274 10.81 29.68 16.87
CA ASP A 274 11.42 28.39 16.63
C ASP A 274 10.57 27.50 15.68
N ASP A 275 9.37 27.98 15.36
CA ASP A 275 8.46 27.27 14.45
C ASP A 275 9.00 27.30 13.02
N PHE A 276 8.71 26.25 12.26
CA PHE A 276 9.02 26.22 10.84
C PHE A 276 7.97 25.41 10.05
N MET A 277 7.89 25.68 8.76
CA MET A 277 7.06 24.96 7.83
C MET A 277 7.91 24.17 6.84
N VAL A 278 7.40 23.03 6.40
CA VAL A 278 7.99 22.25 5.30
C VAL A 278 6.91 22.01 4.26
N TYR A 279 7.13 22.49 3.06
CA TYR A 279 6.31 22.17 1.89
C TYR A 279 6.93 20.98 1.20
N GLY A 280 6.09 20.05 0.74
CA GLY A 280 6.51 18.88 0.02
C GLY A 280 5.72 18.69 -1.26
N PHE A 281 6.40 18.19 -2.28
CA PHE A 281 5.80 17.72 -3.52
C PHE A 281 6.46 16.42 -3.92
N GLN A 282 5.68 15.51 -4.48
CA GLN A 282 6.15 14.22 -4.98
C GLN A 282 5.43 13.80 -6.23
N ALA A 283 6.17 13.18 -7.14
CA ALA A 283 5.66 12.51 -8.31
C ALA A 283 6.21 11.08 -8.35
N ASP A 284 5.31 10.10 -8.34
CA ASP A 284 5.61 8.67 -8.42
C ASP A 284 5.15 8.13 -9.78
N TYR A 285 6.08 7.64 -10.57
CA TYR A 285 5.79 6.98 -11.84
C TYR A 285 5.94 5.47 -11.69
N TYR A 286 4.83 4.75 -11.83
CA TYR A 286 4.80 3.29 -11.80
C TYR A 286 4.90 2.73 -13.21
N PHE A 287 5.80 1.76 -13.42
CA PHE A 287 6.11 1.21 -14.73
C PHE A 287 6.45 -0.29 -14.67
N GLY A 288 6.40 -0.97 -15.84
CA GLY A 288 6.86 -2.35 -15.96
C GLY A 288 6.05 -3.37 -15.17
N GLY A 289 4.87 -3.01 -14.66
CA GLY A 289 3.96 -3.89 -13.95
C GLY A 289 2.92 -4.56 -14.85
N GLN A 290 3.07 -4.46 -16.17
CA GLN A 290 2.14 -5.05 -17.11
C GLN A 290 2.30 -6.56 -17.11
N SER A 291 1.24 -7.27 -16.68
CA SER A 291 1.10 -8.69 -16.89
C SER A 291 0.31 -8.92 -18.18
N ASN A 292 0.78 -9.82 -19.02
CA ASN A 292 0.07 -10.21 -20.24
C ASN A 292 -1.00 -11.28 -19.96
N ARG A 293 -1.16 -11.76 -18.72
CA ARG A 293 -1.92 -12.98 -18.45
C ARG A 293 -3.38 -12.75 -18.11
N VAL A 294 -3.71 -11.88 -17.13
CA VAL A 294 -5.12 -11.73 -16.71
C VAL A 294 -5.54 -10.27 -16.63
N ILE A 295 -4.72 -9.40 -16.04
CA ILE A 295 -5.08 -7.98 -15.82
C ILE A 295 -3.90 -7.09 -16.20
N PRO A 296 -3.98 -6.42 -17.36
CA PRO A 296 -2.92 -5.50 -17.77
C PRO A 296 -2.98 -4.23 -16.93
N ARG A 297 -1.96 -4.02 -16.09
CA ARG A 297 -1.77 -2.75 -15.40
C ARG A 297 -1.06 -1.77 -16.32
N LYS A 298 -1.62 -0.58 -16.48
CA LYS A 298 -0.98 0.50 -17.23
C LYS A 298 0.05 1.23 -16.37
N ASN A 299 1.09 1.77 -17.01
CA ASN A 299 1.94 2.74 -16.35
C ASN A 299 1.09 3.96 -15.94
N HIS A 300 1.33 4.50 -14.76
CA HIS A 300 0.58 5.65 -14.26
C HIS A 300 1.42 6.52 -13.34
N LEU A 301 1.02 7.77 -13.21
CA LEU A 301 1.67 8.78 -12.39
C LEU A 301 0.78 9.07 -11.18
N VAL A 302 1.37 9.02 -9.98
CA VAL A 302 0.72 9.47 -8.73
C VAL A 302 1.40 10.75 -8.29
N LEU A 303 0.61 11.75 -7.92
CA LEU A 303 1.10 13.04 -7.44
C LEU A 303 0.71 13.22 -5.97
N GLY A 304 1.64 13.74 -5.18
CA GLY A 304 1.44 14.09 -3.79
C GLY A 304 1.89 15.51 -3.49
N GLY A 305 1.09 16.25 -2.76
CA GLY A 305 1.44 17.58 -2.26
C GLY A 305 1.06 17.74 -0.80
N GLY A 306 1.93 18.35 -0.01
CA GLY A 306 1.67 18.47 1.42
C GLY A 306 2.43 19.59 2.11
N LEU A 307 1.93 19.92 3.27
CA LEU A 307 2.46 20.91 4.20
C LEU A 307 2.63 20.27 5.57
N GLU A 308 3.76 20.49 6.21
CA GLU A 308 3.99 20.20 7.62
C GLU A 308 4.32 21.50 8.36
N TYR A 309 3.50 21.87 9.34
CA TYR A 309 3.80 22.95 10.29
C TYR A 309 4.36 22.35 11.58
N ASN A 310 5.57 22.75 11.96
CA ASN A 310 6.25 22.30 13.17
C ASN A 310 6.11 23.34 14.26
N LEU A 311 5.20 23.11 15.19
CA LEU A 311 4.93 23.96 16.34
C LEU A 311 5.82 23.54 17.51
N PHE A 312 6.59 24.47 18.09
CA PHE A 312 7.41 24.24 19.29
C PHE A 312 6.69 24.75 20.54
N LYS A 313 6.18 23.80 21.34
CA LYS A 313 5.54 24.09 22.64
C LYS A 313 5.72 22.96 23.63
N PHE A 314 5.74 23.27 24.93
CA PHE A 314 5.79 22.27 26.00
C PHE A 314 6.99 21.32 25.89
N ASP A 315 8.18 21.87 25.66
CA ASP A 315 9.42 21.09 25.49
C ASP A 315 9.34 19.99 24.43
N ALA A 316 8.53 20.22 23.39
CA ALA A 316 8.34 19.31 22.30
C ALA A 316 8.04 20.04 20.99
N ARG A 317 8.29 19.34 19.89
CA ARG A 317 7.85 19.72 18.55
C ARG A 317 6.60 18.91 18.18
N TRP A 318 5.58 19.63 17.71
CA TRP A 318 4.29 19.11 17.30
C TRP A 318 4.09 19.32 15.79
N PRO A 319 4.49 18.37 14.94
CA PRO A 319 4.21 18.46 13.52
C PRO A 319 2.72 18.29 13.23
N ILE A 320 2.13 19.25 12.54
CA ILE A 320 0.75 19.22 12.03
C ILE A 320 0.84 19.16 10.51
N ARG A 321 0.16 18.22 9.88
CA ARG A 321 0.27 17.93 8.46
C ARG A 321 -1.06 17.98 7.76
N PHE A 322 -1.03 18.49 6.53
CA PHE A 322 -2.12 18.43 5.58
C PHE A 322 -1.55 18.06 4.22
N GLY A 323 -2.32 17.32 3.45
CA GLY A 323 -1.88 16.95 2.11
C GLY A 323 -3.01 16.48 1.23
N VAL A 324 -2.67 16.38 -0.05
CA VAL A 324 -3.53 15.84 -1.11
C VAL A 324 -2.73 14.83 -1.90
N GLN A 325 -3.37 13.74 -2.27
CA GLN A 325 -2.82 12.73 -3.16
C GLN A 325 -3.77 12.55 -4.34
N MET A 326 -3.19 12.50 -5.54
CA MET A 326 -3.88 12.23 -6.78
C MET A 326 -3.29 10.96 -7.40
N ALA A 327 -4.09 9.91 -7.43
CA ALA A 327 -3.71 8.62 -8.00
C ALA A 327 -4.72 8.27 -9.10
N PRO A 328 -4.42 8.63 -10.38
CA PRO A 328 -5.29 8.31 -11.49
C PRO A 328 -5.36 6.79 -11.73
N SER A 329 -6.38 6.37 -12.46
CA SER A 329 -6.58 4.96 -12.77
C SER A 329 -5.35 4.32 -13.44
N GLY A 330 -4.92 3.18 -12.91
CA GLY A 330 -3.85 2.34 -13.47
C GLY A 330 -4.34 1.37 -14.56
N GLY A 331 -5.59 1.48 -15.01
CA GLY A 331 -6.22 0.58 -15.97
C GLY A 331 -7.45 -0.14 -15.40
N ALA A 332 -7.99 -1.10 -16.13
CA ALA A 332 -9.13 -1.90 -15.68
C ALA A 332 -8.80 -2.62 -14.36
N GLY A 333 -9.62 -2.40 -13.34
CA GLY A 333 -9.41 -2.95 -12.00
C GLY A 333 -8.45 -2.15 -11.10
N PHE A 334 -7.92 -1.02 -11.58
CA PHE A 334 -7.08 -0.10 -10.82
C PHE A 334 -7.73 1.29 -10.85
N ASP A 335 -8.76 1.46 -10.05
CA ASP A 335 -9.57 2.67 -10.05
C ASP A 335 -8.80 3.89 -9.52
N GLU A 336 -9.27 5.07 -9.92
CA GLU A 336 -8.75 6.34 -9.42
C GLU A 336 -8.92 6.42 -7.89
N ARG A 337 -7.87 6.87 -7.20
CA ARG A 337 -7.84 7.04 -5.74
C ARG A 337 -7.21 8.36 -5.36
N ASN A 338 -8.04 9.39 -5.29
CA ASN A 338 -7.63 10.68 -4.74
C ASN A 338 -7.94 10.71 -3.24
N ALA A 339 -7.08 11.34 -2.46
CA ALA A 339 -7.27 11.43 -1.02
C ALA A 339 -6.88 12.80 -0.46
N LEU A 340 -7.61 13.23 0.56
CA LEU A 340 -7.21 14.29 1.47
C LEU A 340 -6.56 13.65 2.70
N THR A 341 -5.46 14.21 3.18
CA THR A 341 -4.72 13.64 4.29
C THR A 341 -4.50 14.65 5.40
N PHE A 342 -4.42 14.13 6.61
CA PHE A 342 -4.13 14.88 7.83
C PHE A 342 -3.18 14.07 8.71
N GLY A 343 -2.29 14.73 9.43
CA GLY A 343 -1.38 14.08 10.36
C GLY A 343 -1.02 14.96 11.56
N LEU A 344 -0.80 14.30 12.69
CA LEU A 344 -0.27 14.87 13.91
C LEU A 344 0.97 14.10 14.34
N GLY A 345 1.98 14.80 14.79
CA GLY A 345 3.19 14.18 15.34
C GLY A 345 3.54 14.73 16.71
N TYR A 346 4.36 13.98 17.41
CA TYR A 346 4.99 14.39 18.67
C TYR A 346 6.46 14.02 18.66
N ARG A 347 7.33 14.95 18.96
CA ARG A 347 8.78 14.78 19.06
C ARG A 347 9.30 15.57 20.26
N PRO A 348 9.74 14.93 21.36
CA PRO A 348 10.35 15.63 22.50
C PRO A 348 11.66 16.30 22.07
N TYR A 349 12.11 17.33 22.77
CA TYR A 349 13.40 17.98 22.50
C TYR A 349 14.60 17.02 22.55
N SER A 350 14.49 15.98 23.34
CA SER A 350 15.52 14.93 23.37
C SER A 350 15.69 14.17 22.04
N ASN A 351 14.73 14.30 21.12
CA ASN A 351 14.64 13.56 19.86
C ASN A 351 14.82 12.02 19.99
N LYS A 352 14.62 11.49 21.22
CA LYS A 352 14.77 10.05 21.46
C LYS A 352 13.69 9.22 20.79
N TYR A 353 12.52 9.79 20.60
CA TYR A 353 11.43 9.12 19.90
C TYR A 353 10.57 10.11 19.13
N ALA A 354 9.85 9.59 18.16
CA ALA A 354 8.83 10.30 17.41
C ALA A 354 7.57 9.42 17.34
N VAL A 355 6.41 10.04 17.47
CA VAL A 355 5.11 9.39 17.29
C VAL A 355 4.35 10.18 16.23
N ASP A 356 3.79 9.48 15.24
CA ASP A 356 3.04 10.07 14.14
C ASP A 356 1.70 9.37 14.00
N LEU A 357 0.59 10.11 14.08
CA LEU A 357 -0.76 9.65 13.82
C LEU A 357 -1.26 10.32 12.55
N ASN A 358 -1.68 9.53 11.57
CA ASN A 358 -2.06 10.04 10.26
C ASN A 358 -3.36 9.42 9.77
N PHE A 359 -4.07 10.18 8.94
CA PHE A 359 -5.35 9.83 8.34
C PHE A 359 -5.33 10.15 6.85
N ALA A 360 -5.93 9.30 6.03
CA ALA A 360 -6.19 9.56 4.63
C ALA A 360 -7.65 9.24 4.32
N SER A 361 -8.36 10.22 3.79
CA SER A 361 -9.78 10.10 3.41
C SER A 361 -9.90 10.11 1.90
N PRO A 362 -10.35 9.01 1.26
CA PRO A 362 -10.60 8.99 -0.17
C PRO A 362 -11.70 9.98 -0.55
N THR A 363 -11.51 10.75 -1.64
CA THR A 363 -12.51 11.75 -2.10
C THR A 363 -13.71 11.12 -2.79
N GLY A 364 -13.55 9.91 -3.34
CA GLY A 364 -14.62 9.12 -3.97
C GLY A 364 -15.48 8.31 -3.01
N GLY A 365 -15.32 8.51 -1.69
CA GLY A 365 -15.92 7.66 -0.67
C GLY A 365 -15.04 6.45 -0.35
N GLY A 366 -15.34 5.78 0.77
CA GLY A 366 -14.57 4.65 1.25
C GLY A 366 -14.08 4.84 2.68
N PRO A 367 -13.39 3.84 3.24
CA PRO A 367 -12.92 3.90 4.61
C PRO A 367 -11.79 4.91 4.76
N VAL A 368 -11.80 5.63 5.86
CA VAL A 368 -10.64 6.44 6.27
C VAL A 368 -9.53 5.50 6.66
N ASP A 369 -8.39 5.66 5.99
CA ASP A 369 -7.17 4.95 6.34
C ASP A 369 -6.49 5.67 7.50
N MET A 370 -5.97 4.91 8.48
CA MET A 370 -5.32 5.45 9.68
C MET A 370 -4.00 4.72 9.92
N SER A 371 -2.95 5.47 10.23
CA SER A 371 -1.67 4.90 10.63
C SER A 371 -1.14 5.53 11.92
N LEU A 372 -0.46 4.70 12.71
CA LEU A 372 0.33 5.11 13.88
C LEU A 372 1.76 4.64 13.67
N GLY A 373 2.69 5.59 13.56
CA GLY A 373 4.12 5.34 13.44
C GLY A 373 4.87 5.72 14.72
N ILE A 374 5.84 4.91 15.11
CA ILE A 374 6.74 5.19 16.22
C ILE A 374 8.17 4.99 15.72
N THR A 375 9.01 5.99 15.93
CA THR A 375 10.45 5.89 15.67
C THR A 375 11.20 6.15 16.98
N TYR A 376 12.18 5.31 17.28
CA TYR A 376 13.00 5.41 18.47
C TYR A 376 14.49 5.49 18.11
N ALA A 377 15.19 6.49 18.63
CA ALA A 377 16.64 6.62 18.47
C ALA A 377 17.36 5.76 19.53
N VAL A 378 18.15 4.77 19.08
CA VAL A 378 18.93 3.89 19.93
C VAL A 378 20.33 4.48 20.10
N GLY A 379 20.69 4.84 21.32
CA GLY A 379 21.94 5.53 21.60
C GLY A 379 21.77 7.06 21.59
N GLY A 380 22.48 7.75 22.50
CA GLY A 380 22.35 9.20 22.64
C GLY A 380 22.62 9.93 21.32
N VAL A 381 21.77 10.89 21.01
CA VAL A 381 22.04 11.86 19.95
C VAL A 381 23.32 12.57 20.34
N LYS A 382 24.42 12.36 19.58
CA LYS A 382 25.67 13.11 19.75
C LYS A 382 25.53 14.51 19.20
#